data_a4f5226e84885b5ca5cbdc20831ce145
#
_entry.id   a4f5226e84885b5ca5cbdc20831ce145
#
_cell.length_a   1.000
_cell.length_b   1.000
_cell.length_c   1.000
_cell.angle_alpha   90.00
_cell.angle_beta   90.00
_cell.angle_gamma   90.00
#
_symmetry.space_group_name_H-M   'P 1'
#
loop_
_entity.id
_entity.type
_entity.pdbx_description
1 polymer ?
#
loop_
_entity_poly.entity_id
_entity_poly.type
_entity_poly.pdbx_seq_one_letter_code
_entity_poly.pdbx_strand_id
1 'polypeptide(L)'
;MPIIYNSRKNKKANSGDNPNASKKQRRILDEEISSESDFDDDVRTIKDAKVNEDMFENLEEKTKVAEKNLLNKFGLIEDSKEAEISTTNKDLSHKTTSRSKKIADSLKIITDKVFSYRGHRFSPTSVAPSPDGKYVFSCGKENSVIKYDIINKKKISVLNIKLTPRFHKHGVNCLAVDPNGKYLATGGAEGIVKLWNIETMEFVSNLAGHRSGITSLVFRQGVEGQLYSASEDRSIRYWDTNQMGFVDIMYGHTSIIGKIDVLHKPRLLSCGTQDQSVRIFKIGEESQLVYTPHVEATSVDTVCYLDSNTFVSGAIDGSISIWTTLKKKPICIQKNAHKNGKSNKDGQDWITALAAIPYSDLIVSGGNNGVINFWKIANDSKKIILVTSYSVDGFVNDLKFSNNGELLFCAIGKDHRFGRWHSISEAKNHVLIIPLSFGDTKDDEDDIE
;
A
#
# COMPACT_ATOMS: atom_id res chain seq x y z
N MET A 1 2.08 26.91 -37.50
CA MET A 1 3.38 26.88 -38.22
C MET A 1 4.11 25.60 -37.82
N PRO A 2 4.32 24.66 -38.73
CA PRO A 2 5.02 23.40 -38.42
C PRO A 2 6.52 23.59 -38.67
N ILE A 3 7.33 23.10 -37.75
CA ILE A 3 8.79 23.08 -37.88
C ILE A 3 9.18 21.76 -38.53
N ILE A 4 9.77 21.89 -39.71
CA ILE A 4 10.28 20.81 -40.56
C ILE A 4 11.66 20.37 -40.02
N TYR A 5 11.83 19.07 -39.76
CA TYR A 5 13.14 18.47 -39.48
C TYR A 5 13.78 17.97 -40.76
N ASN A 6 14.91 18.55 -41.11
CA ASN A 6 15.74 18.19 -42.26
C ASN A 6 16.59 16.96 -41.95
N SER A 7 16.45 15.94 -42.78
CA SER A 7 17.31 14.75 -42.84
C SER A 7 18.62 15.08 -43.56
N ARG A 8 19.76 14.86 -42.91
CA ARG A 8 21.06 14.81 -43.59
C ARG A 8 21.49 13.36 -43.78
N LYS A 9 21.53 12.95 -45.04
CA LYS A 9 22.26 11.76 -45.55
C LYS A 9 23.75 11.93 -45.33
N ASN A 10 24.43 10.94 -44.79
CA ASN A 10 25.88 10.79 -44.94
C ASN A 10 26.26 9.47 -45.61
N LYS A 11 27.24 9.61 -46.47
CA LYS A 11 27.73 8.70 -47.47
C LYS A 11 28.48 7.50 -46.90
N LYS A 12 28.43 6.41 -47.66
CA LYS A 12 29.29 5.22 -47.61
C LYS A 12 30.77 5.56 -47.71
N ALA A 13 31.58 4.86 -46.96
CA ALA A 13 33.00 4.57 -47.30
C ALA A 13 33.24 3.09 -47.07
N ASN A 14 33.73 2.44 -48.13
CA ASN A 14 34.21 1.08 -48.21
C ASN A 14 35.61 0.97 -47.58
N SER A 15 35.94 -0.15 -46.96
CA SER A 15 37.06 -1.02 -47.36
C SER A 15 37.59 -1.84 -46.22
N GLY A 16 37.88 -3.10 -46.49
CA GLY A 16 38.98 -3.85 -45.87
C GLY A 16 38.60 -5.18 -45.25
N ASP A 17 38.50 -6.20 -46.07
CA ASP A 17 38.51 -7.60 -45.65
C ASP A 17 39.80 -7.95 -44.90
N ASN A 18 39.65 -8.62 -43.76
CA ASN A 18 40.75 -9.36 -43.15
C ASN A 18 40.26 -10.73 -42.67
N PRO A 19 40.62 -11.83 -43.35
CA PRO A 19 40.07 -13.17 -43.14
C PRO A 19 40.95 -14.01 -42.18
N ASN A 20 41.06 -13.64 -40.90
CA ASN A 20 41.81 -14.48 -39.94
C ASN A 20 41.34 -14.46 -38.48
N ALA A 21 40.08 -14.15 -38.21
CA ALA A 21 39.54 -14.17 -36.84
C ALA A 21 38.41 -15.18 -36.58
N SER A 22 38.26 -16.21 -37.42
CA SER A 22 37.17 -17.18 -37.30
C SER A 22 37.58 -18.64 -37.13
N LYS A 23 38.62 -18.92 -36.32
CA LYS A 23 39.06 -20.31 -36.03
C LYS A 23 39.32 -20.63 -34.56
N LYS A 24 38.77 -19.91 -33.60
CA LYS A 24 39.04 -20.22 -32.18
C LYS A 24 37.81 -20.31 -31.28
N GLN A 25 36.58 -20.36 -31.81
CA GLN A 25 35.35 -20.50 -31.01
C GLN A 25 34.38 -21.60 -31.44
N ARG A 26 34.91 -22.69 -32.08
CA ARG A 26 34.11 -23.89 -32.38
C ARG A 26 34.87 -25.16 -31.99
N ARG A 27 35.14 -25.32 -30.69
CA ARG A 27 35.63 -26.58 -30.11
C ARG A 27 35.27 -26.65 -28.61
N ILE A 28 34.03 -26.60 -28.27
CA ILE A 28 33.46 -27.06 -26.98
C ILE A 28 31.94 -27.25 -27.24
N LEU A 29 31.57 -28.31 -27.86
CA LEU A 29 30.19 -28.84 -27.92
C LEU A 29 30.20 -30.08 -28.87
N ASP A 30 30.89 -31.15 -28.49
CA ASP A 30 30.66 -32.49 -29.00
C ASP A 30 31.48 -33.41 -28.09
N GLU A 31 30.94 -33.73 -26.90
CA GLU A 31 31.21 -34.94 -26.14
C GLU A 31 29.88 -35.68 -25.96
N GLU A 32 29.74 -36.71 -26.79
CA GLU A 32 28.67 -37.68 -26.74
C GLU A 32 28.68 -38.44 -25.41
N ILE A 33 27.51 -38.50 -24.79
CA ILE A 33 27.22 -39.37 -23.66
C ILE A 33 27.07 -40.78 -24.18
N SER A 34 28.06 -41.63 -23.95
CA SER A 34 27.91 -43.07 -24.06
C SER A 34 27.36 -43.59 -22.75
N SER A 35 26.18 -44.21 -22.85
CA SER A 35 25.50 -44.98 -21.83
C SER A 35 26.20 -46.29 -21.48
N GLU A 36 25.94 -46.67 -20.25
CA GLU A 36 25.92 -48.07 -19.72
C GLU A 36 26.88 -48.35 -18.57
N SER A 37 26.20 -48.91 -17.56
CA SER A 37 26.65 -49.57 -16.32
C SER A 37 26.88 -48.66 -15.11
N ASP A 38 25.93 -48.76 -14.15
CA ASP A 38 26.08 -49.49 -12.90
C ASP A 38 24.86 -49.26 -11.99
N PHE A 39 24.09 -50.34 -11.89
CA PHE A 39 22.86 -50.47 -11.07
C PHE A 39 23.25 -51.02 -9.70
N ASP A 40 24.17 -50.45 -8.96
CA ASP A 40 24.48 -50.98 -7.59
C ASP A 40 24.77 -49.94 -6.51
N ASP A 41 24.62 -48.61 -6.76
CA ASP A 41 24.86 -47.56 -5.75
C ASP A 41 23.59 -47.01 -5.06
N ASP A 42 22.40 -47.40 -5.48
CA ASP A 42 21.14 -46.84 -4.94
C ASP A 42 20.71 -47.36 -3.55
N VAL A 43 21.38 -48.39 -3.01
CA VAL A 43 21.03 -48.96 -1.68
C VAL A 43 21.78 -48.27 -0.54
N ARG A 44 22.89 -47.57 -0.81
CA ARG A 44 23.64 -46.86 0.23
C ARG A 44 23.09 -45.47 0.48
N THR A 45 22.61 -44.76 -0.53
CA THR A 45 22.03 -43.41 -0.43
C THR A 45 20.71 -43.36 0.34
N ILE A 46 19.91 -44.43 0.33
CA ILE A 46 18.63 -44.50 1.06
C ILE A 46 18.84 -44.69 2.58
N LYS A 47 19.94 -45.34 2.98
CA LYS A 47 20.27 -45.52 4.41
C LYS A 47 20.83 -44.19 5.01
N ASP A 48 21.62 -43.44 4.27
CA ASP A 48 22.18 -42.19 4.73
C ASP A 48 21.12 -41.07 4.79
N ALA A 49 20.08 -41.10 3.94
CA ALA A 49 18.95 -40.18 3.99
C ALA A 49 18.06 -40.41 5.24
N LYS A 50 17.79 -41.67 5.62
CA LYS A 50 17.04 -41.97 6.85
C LYS A 50 17.79 -41.63 8.13
N VAL A 51 19.10 -41.81 8.14
CA VAL A 51 19.93 -41.44 9.31
C VAL A 51 19.96 -39.90 9.50
N ASN A 52 19.88 -39.15 8.42
CA ASN A 52 19.81 -37.68 8.51
C ASN A 52 18.43 -37.20 8.98
N GLU A 53 17.33 -37.81 8.57
CA GLU A 53 15.98 -37.45 9.05
C GLU A 53 15.83 -37.71 10.56
N ASP A 54 16.28 -38.87 11.05
CA ASP A 54 16.27 -39.20 12.48
C ASP A 54 17.19 -38.27 13.32
N MET A 55 18.26 -37.75 12.73
CA MET A 55 19.12 -36.74 13.38
C MET A 55 18.45 -35.35 13.42
N PHE A 56 17.71 -34.97 12.39
CA PHE A 56 16.98 -33.70 12.39
C PHE A 56 15.80 -33.71 13.37
N GLU A 57 15.01 -34.79 13.44
CA GLU A 57 13.95 -34.92 14.43
C GLU A 57 14.48 -34.87 15.86
N ASN A 58 15.60 -35.52 16.15
CA ASN A 58 16.25 -35.44 17.46
C ASN A 58 16.82 -34.05 17.81
N LEU A 59 17.20 -33.26 16.82
CA LEU A 59 17.63 -31.87 17.02
C LEU A 59 16.44 -30.95 17.29
N GLU A 60 15.33 -31.14 16.60
CA GLU A 60 14.10 -30.37 16.86
C GLU A 60 13.48 -30.67 18.23
N GLU A 61 13.50 -31.92 18.68
CA GLU A 61 13.06 -32.24 20.05
C GLU A 61 13.96 -31.60 21.12
N LYS A 62 15.27 -31.64 20.92
CA LYS A 62 16.23 -30.99 21.86
C LYS A 62 16.08 -29.48 21.89
N THR A 63 15.78 -28.83 20.76
CA THR A 63 15.53 -27.39 20.73
C THR A 63 14.22 -27.02 21.41
N LYS A 64 13.15 -27.79 21.23
CA LYS A 64 11.86 -27.60 21.93
C LYS A 64 11.97 -27.79 23.44
N VAL A 65 12.77 -28.77 23.88
CA VAL A 65 13.06 -28.98 25.32
C VAL A 65 13.90 -27.84 25.90
N ALA A 66 14.88 -27.34 25.16
CA ALA A 66 15.69 -26.21 25.57
C ALA A 66 14.87 -24.90 25.66
N GLU A 67 13.98 -24.63 24.73
CA GLU A 67 13.05 -23.49 24.78
C GLU A 67 12.08 -23.59 25.96
N LYS A 68 11.53 -24.78 26.23
CA LYS A 68 10.64 -25.01 27.37
C LYS A 68 11.36 -24.82 28.70
N ASN A 69 12.62 -25.21 28.80
CA ASN A 69 13.44 -25.01 29.97
C ASN A 69 13.84 -23.52 30.17
N LEU A 70 14.04 -22.78 29.11
CA LEU A 70 14.25 -21.34 29.13
C LEU A 70 13.01 -20.59 29.60
N LEU A 71 11.84 -20.92 29.09
CA LEU A 71 10.54 -20.34 29.47
C LEU A 71 10.22 -20.58 30.94
N ASN A 72 10.47 -21.79 31.45
CA ASN A 72 10.33 -22.13 32.88
C ASN A 72 11.33 -21.34 33.77
N LYS A 73 12.53 -21.06 33.27
CA LYS A 73 13.57 -20.35 34.01
C LYS A 73 13.28 -18.85 34.14
N PHE A 74 12.47 -18.29 33.25
CA PHE A 74 12.05 -16.89 33.27
C PHE A 74 10.66 -16.64 33.89
N GLY A 75 9.99 -17.67 34.45
CA GLY A 75 8.74 -17.51 35.19
C GLY A 75 7.56 -17.01 34.34
N LEU A 76 7.55 -17.29 33.07
CA LEU A 76 6.51 -16.85 32.12
C LEU A 76 5.38 -17.88 31.87
N ILE A 77 5.28 -18.91 32.73
CA ILE A 77 4.18 -19.88 32.69
C ILE A 77 3.51 -19.86 34.05
N GLU A 78 2.38 -19.16 34.15
CA GLU A 78 1.42 -19.36 35.23
C GLU A 78 0.62 -20.64 34.98
N ASP A 79 0.49 -21.46 36.05
CA ASP A 79 -0.21 -22.74 36.05
C ASP A 79 -1.67 -22.58 35.62
N SER A 80 -2.00 -23.01 34.41
CA SER A 80 -3.37 -23.29 34.00
C SER A 80 -3.45 -24.73 33.48
N LYS A 81 -3.98 -25.57 34.37
CA LYS A 81 -4.62 -26.88 34.21
C LYS A 81 -4.46 -27.56 32.83
N GLU A 82 -3.76 -28.69 32.86
CA GLU A 82 -3.78 -29.72 31.85
C GLU A 82 -5.24 -30.11 31.53
N ALA A 83 -5.73 -29.74 30.35
CA ALA A 83 -6.89 -30.33 29.73
C ALA A 83 -6.45 -30.99 28.42
N GLU A 84 -6.62 -32.28 28.39
CA GLU A 84 -6.47 -33.25 27.33
C GLU A 84 -6.38 -32.71 25.89
N ILE A 85 -5.17 -32.74 25.32
CA ILE A 85 -4.96 -32.57 23.88
C ILE A 85 -4.85 -33.98 23.27
N SER A 86 -5.99 -34.59 23.00
CA SER A 86 -6.09 -35.65 22.03
C SER A 86 -7.11 -35.28 20.96
N THR A 87 -6.66 -35.44 19.72
CA THR A 87 -7.43 -35.38 18.49
C THR A 87 -7.81 -33.97 17.95
N THR A 88 -7.14 -33.62 16.93
CA THR A 88 -7.52 -33.09 15.63
C THR A 88 -6.61 -31.97 15.13
N ASN A 89 -5.44 -32.38 14.64
CA ASN A 89 -4.54 -31.49 13.89
C ASN A 89 -5.09 -31.08 12.49
N LYS A 90 -6.36 -31.38 12.19
CA LYS A 90 -7.02 -30.94 10.95
C LYS A 90 -7.87 -29.69 11.08
N ASP A 91 -8.31 -29.33 12.29
CA ASP A 91 -9.19 -28.18 12.49
C ASP A 91 -8.47 -26.90 12.94
N LEU A 92 -7.17 -26.99 13.33
CA LEU A 92 -6.41 -25.81 13.72
C LEU A 92 -5.91 -24.95 12.54
N SER A 93 -5.85 -25.49 11.32
CA SER A 93 -5.45 -24.72 10.14
C SER A 93 -6.53 -23.73 9.66
N HIS A 94 -7.76 -23.83 10.14
CA HIS A 94 -8.87 -22.95 9.76
C HIS A 94 -9.27 -21.93 10.83
N LYS A 95 -8.72 -21.95 12.05
CA LYS A 95 -9.13 -21.04 13.14
C LYS A 95 -8.20 -19.83 13.37
N THR A 96 -7.14 -19.68 12.60
CA THR A 96 -6.30 -18.45 12.62
C THR A 96 -6.68 -17.45 11.51
N THR A 97 -7.92 -17.47 11.03
CA THR A 97 -8.48 -16.29 10.36
C THR A 97 -8.74 -15.26 11.44
N SER A 98 -7.95 -14.20 11.45
CA SER A 98 -8.26 -12.99 12.22
C SER A 98 -9.73 -12.67 11.97
N ARG A 99 -10.59 -12.76 13.01
CA ARG A 99 -12.00 -12.39 12.90
C ARG A 99 -12.04 -10.92 12.48
N SER A 100 -12.33 -10.65 11.21
CA SER A 100 -12.57 -9.30 10.75
C SER A 100 -13.81 -8.79 11.48
N LYS A 101 -13.70 -7.62 12.11
CA LYS A 101 -14.84 -6.99 12.79
C LYS A 101 -15.91 -6.69 11.74
N LYS A 102 -17.13 -7.20 11.95
CA LYS A 102 -18.28 -6.94 11.09
C LYS A 102 -18.89 -5.59 11.47
N ILE A 103 -18.37 -4.50 10.92
CA ILE A 103 -18.83 -3.13 11.22
C ILE A 103 -19.61 -2.50 10.07
N ALA A 104 -19.51 -3.05 8.86
CA ALA A 104 -20.10 -2.44 7.68
C ALA A 104 -21.63 -2.42 7.69
N ASP A 105 -22.31 -3.39 8.34
CA ASP A 105 -23.78 -3.43 8.43
C ASP A 105 -24.35 -2.37 9.36
N SER A 106 -23.59 -2.00 10.39
CA SER A 106 -24.02 -0.99 11.38
C SER A 106 -23.58 0.42 11.01
N LEU A 107 -22.92 0.60 9.87
CA LEU A 107 -22.41 1.89 9.40
C LEU A 107 -23.54 2.90 9.17
N LYS A 108 -23.44 4.05 9.80
CA LYS A 108 -24.28 5.22 9.54
C LYS A 108 -23.42 6.45 9.35
N ILE A 109 -23.68 7.20 8.28
CA ILE A 109 -23.05 8.50 8.03
C ILE A 109 -23.85 9.54 8.78
N ILE A 110 -23.20 10.30 9.67
CA ILE A 110 -23.85 11.40 10.41
C ILE A 110 -23.80 12.65 9.54
N THR A 111 -24.75 12.79 8.62
CA THR A 111 -24.80 13.86 7.63
C THR A 111 -24.82 15.27 8.25
N ASP A 112 -25.48 15.44 9.38
CA ASP A 112 -25.62 16.74 10.08
C ASP A 112 -24.29 17.24 10.68
N LYS A 113 -23.33 16.34 10.89
CA LYS A 113 -22.03 16.66 11.45
C LYS A 113 -20.91 16.66 10.42
N VAL A 114 -21.23 16.46 9.13
CA VAL A 114 -20.24 16.55 8.05
C VAL A 114 -19.78 18.01 7.93
N PHE A 115 -18.48 18.21 7.92
CA PHE A 115 -17.93 19.54 7.74
C PHE A 115 -16.73 19.54 6.78
N SER A 116 -16.51 20.67 6.13
CA SER A 116 -15.42 20.86 5.20
C SER A 116 -14.64 22.11 5.53
N TYR A 117 -13.34 22.08 5.33
CA TYR A 117 -12.53 23.28 5.40
C TYR A 117 -11.86 23.59 4.08
N ARG A 118 -11.85 24.88 3.74
CA ARG A 118 -11.20 25.42 2.54
C ARG A 118 -9.92 26.12 2.96
N GLY A 119 -8.80 25.44 2.80
CA GLY A 119 -7.50 25.99 3.14
C GLY A 119 -6.58 26.06 1.94
N HIS A 120 -6.86 25.25 0.92
CA HIS A 120 -6.05 25.10 -0.27
C HIS A 120 -6.56 25.94 -1.44
N ARG A 121 -5.64 26.64 -2.12
CA ARG A 121 -5.94 27.38 -3.33
C ARG A 121 -6.07 26.44 -4.55
N PHE A 122 -5.18 25.46 -4.63
CA PHE A 122 -5.21 24.41 -5.65
C PHE A 122 -5.73 23.11 -5.04
N SER A 123 -5.87 22.07 -5.88
CA SER A 123 -6.40 20.79 -5.45
C SER A 123 -5.55 20.16 -4.34
N PRO A 124 -6.14 19.76 -3.21
CA PRO A 124 -5.45 18.97 -2.22
C PRO A 124 -5.09 17.61 -2.80
N THR A 125 -3.89 17.13 -2.50
CA THR A 125 -3.32 15.90 -3.06
C THR A 125 -3.37 14.73 -2.10
N SER A 126 -3.19 14.99 -0.80
CA SER A 126 -3.21 13.95 0.22
C SER A 126 -3.66 14.50 1.57
N VAL A 127 -4.18 13.60 2.41
CA VAL A 127 -4.59 13.86 3.80
C VAL A 127 -3.98 12.82 4.72
N ALA A 128 -3.63 13.23 5.94
CA ALA A 128 -3.14 12.34 6.98
C ALA A 128 -3.67 12.80 8.34
N PRO A 129 -4.47 11.99 9.05
CA PRO A 129 -4.90 12.31 10.41
C PRO A 129 -3.76 12.10 11.41
N SER A 130 -3.79 12.84 12.51
CA SER A 130 -2.93 12.55 13.65
C SER A 130 -3.43 11.28 14.38
N PRO A 131 -2.52 10.52 15.01
CA PRO A 131 -2.90 9.32 15.77
C PRO A 131 -3.90 9.61 16.89
N ASP A 132 -3.81 10.79 17.50
CA ASP A 132 -4.68 11.24 18.59
C ASP A 132 -6.10 11.66 18.12
N GLY A 133 -6.35 11.70 16.81
CA GLY A 133 -7.62 12.17 16.27
C GLY A 133 -7.91 13.67 16.46
N LYS A 134 -6.95 14.48 16.99
CA LYS A 134 -7.12 15.90 17.22
C LYS A 134 -6.87 16.76 15.99
N TYR A 135 -5.90 16.36 15.17
CA TYR A 135 -5.44 17.14 14.02
C TYR A 135 -5.58 16.35 12.73
N VAL A 136 -5.74 17.08 11.64
CA VAL A 136 -5.57 16.55 10.29
C VAL A 136 -4.59 17.42 9.52
N PHE A 137 -3.70 16.76 8.80
CA PHE A 137 -2.75 17.38 7.89
C PHE A 137 -3.24 17.19 6.47
N SER A 138 -3.18 18.24 5.67
CA SER A 138 -3.50 18.17 4.25
C SER A 138 -2.44 18.89 3.45
N CYS A 139 -2.09 18.38 2.29
CA CYS A 139 -1.21 19.04 1.36
C CYS A 139 -1.91 19.31 0.03
N GLY A 140 -1.37 20.25 -0.73
CA GLY A 140 -1.92 20.63 -2.01
C GLY A 140 -0.85 20.96 -3.04
N LYS A 141 -1.29 21.10 -4.30
CA LYS A 141 -0.44 21.46 -5.45
C LYS A 141 0.20 22.85 -5.34
N GLU A 142 -0.21 23.66 -4.38
CA GLU A 142 0.32 25.00 -4.10
C GLU A 142 1.58 25.02 -3.24
N ASN A 143 2.18 23.86 -2.97
CA ASN A 143 3.33 23.73 -2.08
C ASN A 143 3.02 24.20 -0.67
N SER A 144 1.87 23.80 -0.14
CA SER A 144 1.52 24.08 1.24
C SER A 144 1.05 22.82 1.96
N VAL A 145 1.35 22.74 3.25
CA VAL A 145 0.78 21.77 4.18
C VAL A 145 0.05 22.52 5.27
N ILE A 146 -1.15 22.13 5.54
CA ILE A 146 -2.03 22.78 6.52
C ILE A 146 -2.29 21.80 7.66
N LYS A 147 -2.03 22.25 8.90
CA LYS A 147 -2.46 21.58 10.14
C LYS A 147 -3.78 22.19 10.57
N TYR A 148 -4.79 21.37 10.70
CA TYR A 148 -6.15 21.77 11.07
C TYR A 148 -6.58 21.03 12.34
N ASP A 149 -7.17 21.78 13.29
CA ASP A 149 -7.75 21.23 14.52
C ASP A 149 -9.19 20.80 14.26
N ILE A 150 -9.47 19.52 14.47
CA ILE A 150 -10.77 18.92 14.19
C ILE A 150 -11.79 19.35 15.24
N ILE A 151 -11.38 19.43 16.51
CA ILE A 151 -12.24 19.73 17.65
C ILE A 151 -12.69 21.20 17.60
N ASN A 152 -11.71 22.12 17.50
CA ASN A 152 -11.96 23.56 17.48
C ASN A 152 -12.36 24.08 16.11
N LYS A 153 -12.32 23.26 15.06
CA LYS A 153 -12.61 23.61 13.66
C LYS A 153 -11.79 24.82 13.20
N LYS A 154 -10.52 24.88 13.57
CA LYS A 154 -9.61 25.99 13.26
C LYS A 154 -8.34 25.51 12.55
N LYS A 155 -7.88 26.33 11.62
CA LYS A 155 -6.55 26.17 11.01
C LYS A 155 -5.50 26.66 12.01
N ILE A 156 -4.55 25.78 12.37
CA ILE A 156 -3.50 26.08 13.36
C ILE A 156 -2.27 26.66 12.65
N SER A 157 -1.75 25.94 11.68
CA SER A 157 -0.49 26.32 11.04
C SER A 157 -0.49 26.00 9.55
N VAL A 158 0.37 26.69 8.82
CA VAL A 158 0.61 26.45 7.39
C VAL A 158 2.11 26.42 7.15
N LEU A 159 2.58 25.31 6.59
CA LEU A 159 3.92 25.22 6.03
C LEU A 159 3.86 25.57 4.55
N ASN A 160 4.66 26.54 4.13
CA ASN A 160 4.87 26.84 2.72
C ASN A 160 6.25 27.49 2.54
N ILE A 161 6.71 27.60 1.30
CA ILE A 161 8.05 28.12 0.98
C ILE A 161 8.26 29.58 1.45
N LYS A 162 7.19 30.36 1.55
CA LYS A 162 7.27 31.76 1.99
C LYS A 162 7.51 31.90 3.50
N LEU A 163 6.88 31.01 4.29
CA LEU A 163 6.97 31.02 5.75
C LEU A 163 8.11 30.14 6.26
N THR A 164 8.46 29.08 5.52
CA THR A 164 9.46 28.10 5.93
C THR A 164 10.46 27.89 4.78
N PRO A 165 11.63 28.54 4.81
CA PRO A 165 12.60 28.48 3.71
C PRO A 165 13.11 27.07 3.35
N ARG A 166 13.04 26.13 4.30
CA ARG A 166 13.41 24.73 4.11
C ARG A 166 12.28 23.86 3.53
N PHE A 167 11.14 24.45 3.23
CA PHE A 167 9.99 23.75 2.66
C PHE A 167 10.26 23.30 1.21
N HIS A 168 9.36 22.49 0.66
CA HIS A 168 9.44 22.02 -0.72
C HIS A 168 9.36 23.17 -1.73
N LYS A 169 10.21 23.11 -2.76
CA LYS A 169 10.21 24.10 -3.86
C LYS A 169 9.14 23.83 -4.90
N HIS A 170 8.80 22.54 -5.06
CA HIS A 170 7.79 22.05 -5.98
C HIS A 170 6.61 21.42 -5.21
N GLY A 171 5.55 21.00 -5.90
CA GLY A 171 4.33 20.47 -5.30
C GLY A 171 4.59 19.37 -4.26
N VAL A 172 3.76 19.35 -3.22
CA VAL A 172 3.73 18.25 -2.24
C VAL A 172 2.68 17.24 -2.69
N ASN A 173 3.10 16.03 -2.95
CA ASN A 173 2.23 15.00 -3.52
C ASN A 173 1.58 14.11 -2.46
N CYS A 174 2.29 13.84 -1.37
CA CYS A 174 1.85 12.89 -0.35
C CYS A 174 2.31 13.27 1.05
N LEU A 175 1.55 12.78 2.02
CA LEU A 175 1.79 12.95 3.46
C LEU A 175 1.70 11.59 4.17
N ALA A 176 2.47 11.45 5.24
CA ALA A 176 2.31 10.37 6.21
C ALA A 176 2.61 10.89 7.61
N VAL A 177 1.84 10.42 8.59
CA VAL A 177 2.02 10.72 10.01
C VAL A 177 2.58 9.49 10.71
N ASP A 178 3.58 9.70 11.55
CA ASP A 178 4.14 8.65 12.39
C ASP A 178 3.07 8.11 13.36
N PRO A 179 2.92 6.79 13.51
CA PRO A 179 1.97 6.20 14.46
C PRO A 179 2.10 6.69 15.89
N ASN A 180 3.30 7.08 16.32
CA ASN A 180 3.55 7.65 17.64
C ASN A 180 3.25 9.15 17.73
N GLY A 181 2.86 9.81 16.61
CA GLY A 181 2.57 11.22 16.58
C GLY A 181 3.78 12.16 16.69
N LYS A 182 5.01 11.65 16.48
CA LYS A 182 6.24 12.44 16.60
C LYS A 182 6.58 13.20 15.33
N TYR A 183 6.50 12.53 14.18
CA TYR A 183 6.93 13.09 12.89
C TYR A 183 5.82 13.12 11.85
N LEU A 184 5.80 14.18 11.08
CA LEU A 184 5.07 14.31 9.82
C LEU A 184 6.07 14.18 8.67
N ALA A 185 5.89 13.22 7.80
CA ALA A 185 6.65 13.08 6.56
C ALA A 185 5.89 13.71 5.40
N THR A 186 6.59 14.48 4.57
CA THR A 186 6.05 15.14 3.37
C THR A 186 6.88 14.73 2.16
N GLY A 187 6.23 14.28 1.09
CA GLY A 187 6.88 13.89 -0.16
C GLY A 187 6.63 14.91 -1.25
N GLY A 188 7.72 15.44 -1.80
CA GLY A 188 7.68 16.47 -2.84
C GLY A 188 7.95 15.92 -4.24
N ALA A 189 7.53 16.67 -5.25
CA ALA A 189 7.84 16.40 -6.65
C ALA A 189 9.36 16.52 -6.96
N GLU A 190 10.15 17.04 -6.03
CA GLU A 190 11.61 17.13 -6.11
C GLU A 190 12.36 15.84 -5.74
N GLY A 191 11.65 14.77 -5.37
CA GLY A 191 12.25 13.49 -4.97
C GLY A 191 12.86 13.49 -3.56
N ILE A 192 12.50 14.46 -2.73
CA ILE A 192 12.99 14.58 -1.35
C ILE A 192 11.82 14.35 -0.41
N VAL A 193 12.01 13.49 0.60
CA VAL A 193 11.11 13.38 1.74
C VAL A 193 11.62 14.30 2.84
N LYS A 194 10.75 15.13 3.41
CA LYS A 194 11.08 16.04 4.52
C LYS A 194 10.30 15.64 5.75
N LEU A 195 11.00 15.64 6.87
CA LEU A 195 10.46 15.32 8.19
C LEU A 195 10.25 16.60 8.99
N TRP A 196 9.11 16.67 9.66
CA TRP A 196 8.67 17.79 10.48
C TRP A 196 8.24 17.27 11.85
N ASN A 197 8.50 18.00 12.89
CA ASN A 197 7.90 17.73 14.19
C ASN A 197 6.41 18.07 14.14
N ILE A 198 5.54 17.15 14.60
CA ILE A 198 4.09 17.36 14.54
C ILE A 198 3.60 18.45 15.47
N GLU A 199 4.20 18.60 16.64
CA GLU A 199 3.78 19.60 17.62
C GLU A 199 4.18 21.02 17.21
N THR A 200 5.50 21.23 16.99
CA THR A 200 6.07 22.55 16.70
C THR A 200 5.97 22.93 15.23
N MET A 201 5.74 21.97 14.33
CA MET A 201 5.81 22.15 12.86
C MET A 201 7.18 22.64 12.39
N GLU A 202 8.24 22.36 13.14
CA GLU A 202 9.61 22.68 12.76
C GLU A 202 10.23 21.62 11.87
N PHE A 203 11.13 22.05 11.02
CA PHE A 203 11.88 21.18 10.13
C PHE A 203 12.88 20.32 10.94
N VAL A 204 12.87 19.02 10.72
CA VAL A 204 13.78 18.08 11.37
C VAL A 204 14.90 17.65 10.41
N SER A 205 14.56 16.98 9.29
CA SER A 205 15.55 16.41 8.39
C SER A 205 15.04 16.27 6.96
N ASN A 206 15.98 16.16 6.01
CA ASN A 206 15.75 15.77 4.63
C ASN A 206 16.21 14.33 4.42
N LEU A 207 15.35 13.50 3.87
CA LEU A 207 15.68 12.17 3.41
C LEU A 207 15.75 12.21 1.87
N ALA A 208 16.96 12.41 1.36
CA ALA A 208 17.22 12.55 -0.06
C ALA A 208 17.75 11.25 -0.66
N GLY A 209 17.38 10.98 -1.92
CA GLY A 209 17.89 9.81 -2.61
C GLY A 209 17.07 9.39 -3.83
N HIS A 210 15.75 9.62 -3.85
CA HIS A 210 14.95 9.39 -5.05
C HIS A 210 15.37 10.31 -6.19
N ARG A 211 15.25 9.79 -7.42
CA ARG A 211 15.64 10.52 -8.64
C ARG A 211 14.49 11.30 -9.28
N SER A 212 13.25 11.00 -8.86
CA SER A 212 12.03 11.65 -9.36
C SER A 212 11.05 11.91 -8.21
N GLY A 213 9.89 12.49 -8.51
CA GLY A 213 8.89 12.86 -7.52
C GLY A 213 8.42 11.71 -6.65
N ILE A 214 8.16 12.00 -5.37
CA ILE A 214 7.58 11.05 -4.44
C ILE A 214 6.08 10.97 -4.72
N THR A 215 5.56 9.76 -4.84
CA THR A 215 4.15 9.50 -5.15
C THR A 215 3.34 9.08 -3.92
N SER A 216 3.97 8.33 -3.01
CA SER A 216 3.31 7.85 -1.80
C SER A 216 4.30 7.67 -0.65
N LEU A 217 3.81 7.89 0.57
CA LEU A 217 4.52 7.72 1.82
C LEU A 217 3.67 6.90 2.78
N VAL A 218 4.31 6.04 3.57
CA VAL A 218 3.64 5.30 4.64
C VAL A 218 4.61 4.98 5.76
N PHE A 219 4.17 5.16 7.01
CA PHE A 219 4.84 4.63 8.19
C PHE A 219 4.30 3.25 8.52
N ARG A 220 5.17 2.34 8.94
CA ARG A 220 4.75 1.03 9.43
C ARG A 220 4.08 1.16 10.79
N GLN A 221 2.95 0.47 10.95
CA GLN A 221 2.23 0.45 12.22
C GLN A 221 2.93 -0.46 13.23
N GLY A 222 2.94 -0.04 14.51
CA GLY A 222 3.46 -0.85 15.62
C GLY A 222 4.98 -0.95 15.71
N VAL A 223 5.74 -0.28 14.84
CA VAL A 223 7.21 -0.21 14.89
C VAL A 223 7.64 1.24 14.68
N GLU A 224 8.47 1.73 15.60
CA GLU A 224 8.96 3.11 15.54
C GLU A 224 9.98 3.30 14.43
N GLY A 225 9.90 4.47 13.80
CA GLY A 225 10.93 4.95 12.89
C GLY A 225 10.95 4.36 11.49
N GLN A 226 10.06 3.43 11.15
CA GLN A 226 10.08 2.81 9.82
C GLN A 226 9.19 3.57 8.84
N LEU A 227 9.81 4.29 7.91
CA LEU A 227 9.15 5.03 6.84
C LEU A 227 9.48 4.44 5.47
N TYR A 228 8.48 4.28 4.64
CA TYR A 228 8.63 3.86 3.24
C TYR A 228 8.17 4.97 2.31
N SER A 229 8.92 5.17 1.24
CA SER A 229 8.61 6.13 0.18
C SER A 229 8.61 5.46 -1.18
N ALA A 230 7.58 5.70 -1.96
CA ALA A 230 7.49 5.30 -3.36
C ALA A 230 7.66 6.50 -4.26
N SER A 231 8.22 6.29 -5.44
CA SER A 231 8.55 7.37 -6.37
C SER A 231 8.22 7.01 -7.83
N GLU A 232 8.14 8.03 -8.64
CA GLU A 232 8.09 7.95 -10.10
C GLU A 232 9.37 7.31 -10.70
N ASP A 233 10.47 7.24 -9.94
CA ASP A 233 11.71 6.56 -10.35
C ASP A 233 11.60 5.03 -10.31
N ARG A 234 10.42 4.48 -10.04
CA ARG A 234 10.07 3.05 -9.99
C ARG A 234 10.69 2.28 -8.84
N SER A 235 11.28 2.97 -7.87
CA SER A 235 11.86 2.40 -6.67
C SER A 235 11.05 2.73 -5.42
N ILE A 236 11.15 1.87 -4.42
CA ILE A 236 10.67 2.12 -3.07
C ILE A 236 11.87 2.18 -2.16
N ARG A 237 11.93 3.17 -1.29
CA ARG A 237 13.00 3.31 -0.32
C ARG A 237 12.47 3.14 1.09
N TYR A 238 13.29 2.49 1.91
CA TYR A 238 13.10 2.33 3.32
C TYR A 238 14.05 3.26 4.08
N TRP A 239 13.48 4.00 5.04
CA TRP A 239 14.18 4.99 5.86
C TRP A 239 13.97 4.67 7.33
N ASP A 240 14.99 4.86 8.13
CA ASP A 240 14.90 4.90 9.59
C ASP A 240 14.84 6.37 10.03
N THR A 241 13.70 6.77 10.58
CA THR A 241 13.52 8.15 11.07
C THR A 241 14.13 8.38 12.45
N ASN A 242 14.53 7.35 13.17
CA ASN A 242 15.28 7.49 14.43
C ASN A 242 16.74 7.86 14.13
N GLN A 243 17.34 7.20 13.15
CA GLN A 243 18.71 7.47 12.69
C GLN A 243 18.76 8.56 11.58
N MET A 244 17.59 9.04 11.12
CA MET A 244 17.45 10.00 10.00
C MET A 244 18.21 9.56 8.74
N GLY A 245 18.23 8.25 8.48
CA GLY A 245 19.07 7.62 7.46
C GLY A 245 18.32 6.73 6.49
N PHE A 246 18.99 6.50 5.36
CA PHE A 246 18.60 5.49 4.37
C PHE A 246 18.97 4.09 4.89
N VAL A 247 18.06 3.13 4.73
CA VAL A 247 18.26 1.74 5.12
C VAL A 247 18.40 0.85 3.88
N ASP A 248 17.38 0.86 3.01
CA ASP A 248 17.32 -0.08 1.89
C ASP A 248 16.51 0.46 0.70
N ILE A 249 16.68 -0.15 -0.46
CA ILE A 249 15.95 0.18 -1.69
C ILE A 249 15.37 -1.08 -2.34
N MET A 250 14.08 -1.05 -2.63
CA MET A 250 13.35 -2.14 -3.25
C MET A 250 13.04 -1.81 -4.70
N TYR A 251 13.49 -2.69 -5.60
CA TYR A 251 13.25 -2.61 -7.04
C TYR A 251 12.28 -3.70 -7.49
N GLY A 252 11.64 -3.48 -8.64
CA GLY A 252 10.79 -4.49 -9.27
C GLY A 252 9.77 -3.90 -10.23
N HIS A 253 9.09 -2.81 -9.87
CA HIS A 253 8.15 -2.14 -10.77
C HIS A 253 8.84 -1.62 -12.03
N THR A 254 8.18 -1.79 -13.18
CA THR A 254 8.66 -1.29 -14.47
C THR A 254 8.04 0.07 -14.82
N SER A 255 7.01 0.48 -14.10
CA SER A 255 6.34 1.78 -14.24
C SER A 255 6.34 2.56 -12.93
N ILE A 256 5.77 3.76 -12.96
CA ILE A 256 5.55 4.63 -11.80
C ILE A 256 4.75 3.88 -10.72
N ILE A 257 5.16 4.01 -9.47
CA ILE A 257 4.45 3.43 -8.34
C ILE A 257 3.38 4.43 -7.89
N GLY A 258 2.11 4.02 -7.92
CA GLY A 258 0.98 4.89 -7.61
C GLY A 258 0.76 5.09 -6.12
N LYS A 259 0.64 4.00 -5.37
CA LYS A 259 0.41 4.01 -3.92
C LYS A 259 1.11 2.84 -3.25
N ILE A 260 1.49 3.02 -1.99
CA ILE A 260 2.02 1.98 -1.11
C ILE A 260 1.21 1.94 0.17
N ASP A 261 1.17 0.78 0.80
CA ASP A 261 0.55 0.58 2.10
C ASP A 261 1.28 -0.49 2.92
N VAL A 262 1.26 -0.38 4.25
CA VAL A 262 1.88 -1.33 5.17
C VAL A 262 1.11 -1.36 6.49
N LEU A 263 0.94 -2.55 7.04
CA LEU A 263 0.40 -2.76 8.40
C LEU A 263 1.53 -3.13 9.38
N HIS A 264 1.19 -3.96 10.37
CA HIS A 264 2.14 -4.41 11.39
C HIS A 264 3.22 -5.38 10.86
N LYS A 265 2.85 -6.28 9.91
CA LYS A 265 3.82 -7.24 9.35
C LYS A 265 4.83 -6.52 8.43
N PRO A 266 6.09 -7.00 8.36
CA PRO A 266 7.12 -6.42 7.48
C PRO A 266 6.85 -6.79 6.01
N ARG A 267 5.68 -6.43 5.49
CA ARG A 267 5.23 -6.68 4.13
C ARG A 267 4.66 -5.39 3.56
N LEU A 268 5.37 -4.82 2.60
CA LEU A 268 4.97 -3.59 1.95
C LEU A 268 4.20 -3.90 0.68
N LEU A 269 2.97 -3.40 0.60
CA LEU A 269 2.11 -3.49 -0.57
C LEU A 269 2.36 -2.28 -1.47
N SER A 270 2.44 -2.51 -2.78
CA SER A 270 2.60 -1.44 -3.78
C SER A 270 1.81 -1.73 -5.05
N CYS A 271 1.41 -0.70 -5.76
CA CYS A 271 0.84 -0.81 -7.09
C CYS A 271 1.67 -0.03 -8.11
N GLY A 272 1.91 -0.65 -9.26
CA GLY A 272 2.47 0.01 -10.41
C GLY A 272 1.35 0.46 -11.35
N THR A 273 1.38 1.75 -11.74
CA THR A 273 0.27 2.32 -12.50
C THR A 273 0.11 1.67 -13.86
N GLN A 274 1.15 1.66 -14.69
CA GLN A 274 1.08 1.16 -16.06
C GLN A 274 1.67 -0.26 -16.24
N ASP A 275 2.38 -0.80 -15.24
CA ASP A 275 2.91 -2.17 -15.30
C ASP A 275 1.85 -3.23 -14.93
N GLN A 276 0.64 -2.79 -14.61
CA GLN A 276 -0.51 -3.64 -14.29
C GLN A 276 -0.16 -4.68 -13.22
N SER A 277 0.69 -4.33 -12.26
CA SER A 277 1.07 -5.25 -11.20
C SER A 277 0.83 -4.68 -9.82
N VAL A 278 0.39 -5.53 -8.92
CA VAL A 278 0.42 -5.29 -7.48
C VAL A 278 1.51 -6.16 -6.90
N ARG A 279 2.35 -5.59 -6.04
CA ARG A 279 3.48 -6.31 -5.45
C ARG A 279 3.47 -6.23 -3.95
N ILE A 280 3.89 -7.30 -3.31
CA ILE A 280 4.17 -7.34 -1.88
C ILE A 280 5.65 -7.60 -1.71
N PHE A 281 6.38 -6.62 -1.20
CA PHE A 281 7.77 -6.75 -0.82
C PHE A 281 7.85 -7.25 0.61
N LYS A 282 8.57 -8.35 0.83
CA LYS A 282 8.84 -8.89 2.14
C LYS A 282 10.16 -8.28 2.64
N ILE A 283 10.03 -7.35 3.58
CA ILE A 283 11.15 -6.59 4.12
C ILE A 283 11.99 -7.54 4.99
N GLY A 284 13.30 -7.57 4.77
CA GLY A 284 14.23 -8.49 5.45
C GLY A 284 14.41 -9.85 4.78
N GLU A 285 13.46 -10.32 3.95
CA GLU A 285 13.63 -11.53 3.14
C GLU A 285 14.13 -11.20 1.71
N GLU A 286 14.23 -9.92 1.34
CA GLU A 286 14.59 -9.40 0.00
C GLU A 286 13.79 -10.04 -1.15
N SER A 287 12.61 -10.54 -0.85
CA SER A 287 11.75 -11.26 -1.78
C SER A 287 10.46 -10.50 -2.07
N GLN A 288 9.86 -10.75 -3.23
CA GLN A 288 8.62 -10.11 -3.63
C GLN A 288 7.61 -11.09 -4.20
N LEU A 289 6.34 -10.84 -3.93
CA LEU A 289 5.21 -11.53 -4.53
C LEU A 289 4.57 -10.60 -5.57
N VAL A 290 4.35 -11.11 -6.78
CA VAL A 290 3.75 -10.34 -7.88
C VAL A 290 2.35 -10.85 -8.16
N TYR A 291 1.39 -9.93 -8.22
CA TYR A 291 -0.02 -10.18 -8.49
C TYR A 291 -0.41 -9.44 -9.76
N THR A 292 -1.05 -10.13 -10.68
CA THR A 292 -1.53 -9.57 -11.95
C THR A 292 -3.04 -9.43 -11.91
N PRO A 293 -3.57 -8.22 -12.16
CA PRO A 293 -5.02 -7.99 -12.24
C PRO A 293 -5.63 -8.71 -13.45
N HIS A 294 -6.92 -8.54 -13.64
CA HIS A 294 -7.62 -9.05 -14.81
C HIS A 294 -7.20 -8.29 -16.08
N VAL A 295 -7.41 -8.92 -17.23
CA VAL A 295 -6.89 -8.44 -18.53
C VAL A 295 -7.40 -7.05 -18.91
N GLU A 296 -8.60 -6.68 -18.47
CA GLU A 296 -9.23 -5.38 -18.79
C GLU A 296 -8.65 -4.22 -17.95
N ALA A 297 -7.99 -4.50 -16.81
CA ALA A 297 -7.39 -3.47 -15.98
C ALA A 297 -6.12 -2.93 -16.64
N THR A 298 -6.19 -1.74 -17.19
CA THR A 298 -5.06 -1.11 -17.88
C THR A 298 -4.06 -0.45 -16.94
N SER A 299 -4.50 -0.04 -15.73
CA SER A 299 -3.68 0.61 -14.71
C SER A 299 -4.24 0.30 -13.32
N VAL A 300 -3.36 0.15 -12.33
CA VAL A 300 -3.75 0.03 -10.92
C VAL A 300 -3.19 1.24 -10.15
N ASP A 301 -4.07 2.14 -9.74
CA ASP A 301 -3.65 3.44 -9.22
C ASP A 301 -3.61 3.51 -7.70
N THR A 302 -4.36 2.63 -7.02
CA THR A 302 -4.47 2.65 -5.57
C THR A 302 -4.59 1.26 -4.98
N VAL A 303 -3.98 1.09 -3.80
CA VAL A 303 -4.03 -0.15 -3.01
C VAL A 303 -4.19 0.17 -1.54
N CYS A 304 -4.80 -0.75 -0.80
CA CYS A 304 -4.81 -0.72 0.66
C CYS A 304 -4.87 -2.14 1.22
N TYR A 305 -4.26 -2.34 2.38
CA TYR A 305 -4.44 -3.57 3.15
C TYR A 305 -5.79 -3.56 3.88
N LEU A 306 -6.42 -4.69 3.92
CA LEU A 306 -7.58 -4.96 4.77
C LEU A 306 -7.15 -5.67 6.05
N ASP A 307 -6.38 -6.74 5.88
CA ASP A 307 -5.76 -7.49 6.96
C ASP A 307 -4.36 -7.99 6.55
N SER A 308 -3.73 -8.78 7.40
CA SER A 308 -2.38 -9.34 7.14
C SER A 308 -2.25 -10.19 5.89
N ASN A 309 -3.37 -10.72 5.38
CA ASN A 309 -3.40 -11.68 4.27
C ASN A 309 -4.29 -11.23 3.11
N THR A 310 -5.14 -10.20 3.32
CA THR A 310 -6.10 -9.71 2.32
C THR A 310 -5.82 -8.24 2.03
N PHE A 311 -5.85 -7.87 0.76
CA PHE A 311 -5.68 -6.50 0.30
C PHE A 311 -6.60 -6.19 -0.86
N VAL A 312 -6.77 -4.91 -1.15
CA VAL A 312 -7.69 -4.39 -2.15
C VAL A 312 -6.94 -3.47 -3.10
N SER A 313 -7.29 -3.55 -4.38
CA SER A 313 -6.78 -2.63 -5.39
C SER A 313 -7.91 -1.96 -6.16
N GLY A 314 -7.70 -0.72 -6.55
CA GLY A 314 -8.57 0.07 -7.42
C GLY A 314 -7.86 0.42 -8.72
N ALA A 315 -8.58 0.28 -9.82
CA ALA A 315 -8.05 0.46 -11.15
C ALA A 315 -8.76 1.57 -11.92
N ILE A 316 -8.13 2.00 -13.02
CA ILE A 316 -8.63 3.08 -13.87
C ILE A 316 -9.90 2.69 -14.63
N ASP A 317 -10.16 1.40 -14.81
CA ASP A 317 -11.40 0.86 -15.41
C ASP A 317 -12.61 0.93 -14.46
N GLY A 318 -12.43 1.50 -13.26
CA GLY A 318 -13.47 1.58 -12.23
C GLY A 318 -13.70 0.25 -11.52
N SER A 319 -12.79 -0.71 -11.60
CA SER A 319 -12.90 -1.99 -10.89
C SER A 319 -12.22 -1.96 -9.53
N ILE A 320 -12.86 -2.60 -8.54
CA ILE A 320 -12.29 -2.92 -7.23
C ILE A 320 -12.01 -4.42 -7.21
N SER A 321 -10.76 -4.79 -6.91
CA SER A 321 -10.35 -6.19 -6.81
C SER A 321 -9.90 -6.52 -5.40
N ILE A 322 -10.40 -7.64 -4.86
CA ILE A 322 -9.96 -8.21 -3.57
C ILE A 322 -9.00 -9.35 -3.83
N TRP A 323 -7.92 -9.35 -3.08
CA TRP A 323 -6.82 -10.29 -3.21
C TRP A 323 -6.51 -10.98 -1.89
N THR A 324 -5.88 -12.14 -1.99
CA THR A 324 -5.23 -12.80 -0.85
C THR A 324 -3.76 -13.07 -1.17
N THR A 325 -2.94 -13.06 -0.15
CA THR A 325 -1.51 -13.39 -0.29
C THR A 325 -1.26 -14.81 -0.80
N LEU A 326 -2.25 -15.68 -0.69
CA LEU A 326 -2.16 -17.09 -1.10
C LEU A 326 -2.40 -17.31 -2.60
N LYS A 327 -3.05 -16.39 -3.30
CA LYS A 327 -3.43 -16.55 -4.71
C LYS A 327 -2.94 -15.37 -5.55
N LYS A 328 -2.30 -15.66 -6.69
CA LYS A 328 -1.79 -14.63 -7.62
C LYS A 328 -2.88 -13.91 -8.42
N LYS A 329 -4.10 -14.45 -8.46
CA LYS A 329 -5.27 -13.85 -9.12
C LYS A 329 -6.23 -13.29 -8.07
N PRO A 330 -7.02 -12.25 -8.40
CA PRO A 330 -8.01 -11.70 -7.47
C PRO A 330 -9.07 -12.74 -7.12
N ILE A 331 -9.56 -12.69 -5.89
CA ILE A 331 -10.65 -13.57 -5.42
C ILE A 331 -11.99 -13.04 -5.93
N CYS A 332 -12.17 -11.72 -5.88
CA CYS A 332 -13.39 -11.05 -6.28
C CYS A 332 -13.05 -9.77 -7.04
N ILE A 333 -13.82 -9.47 -8.07
CA ILE A 333 -13.70 -8.26 -8.87
C ILE A 333 -15.08 -7.62 -8.96
N GLN A 334 -15.21 -6.39 -8.47
CA GLN A 334 -16.39 -5.56 -8.66
C GLN A 334 -16.11 -4.58 -9.82
N LYS A 335 -16.66 -4.87 -10.99
CA LYS A 335 -16.55 -3.98 -12.15
C LYS A 335 -17.51 -2.79 -12.01
N ASN A 336 -17.15 -1.66 -12.63
CA ASN A 336 -17.98 -0.44 -12.67
C ASN A 336 -18.44 0.01 -11.27
N ALA A 337 -17.55 0.00 -10.29
CA ALA A 337 -17.86 0.33 -8.90
C ALA A 337 -18.40 1.77 -8.71
N HIS A 338 -18.12 2.68 -9.64
CA HIS A 338 -18.52 4.08 -9.58
C HIS A 338 -19.49 4.51 -10.69
N LYS A 339 -20.16 3.57 -11.38
CA LYS A 339 -21.02 3.86 -12.55
C LYS A 339 -22.25 4.72 -12.24
N ASN A 340 -22.68 4.85 -10.98
CA ASN A 340 -23.91 5.54 -10.59
C ASN A 340 -23.70 7.04 -10.30
N GLY A 341 -22.52 7.59 -10.52
CA GLY A 341 -22.24 9.02 -10.37
C GLY A 341 -22.60 9.85 -11.59
N LYS A 342 -22.37 11.16 -11.51
CA LYS A 342 -22.39 12.04 -12.68
C LYS A 342 -21.23 11.63 -13.59
N SER A 343 -21.49 10.77 -14.57
CA SER A 343 -20.44 10.32 -15.52
C SER A 343 -19.81 11.53 -16.19
N ASN A 344 -18.49 11.56 -16.19
CA ASN A 344 -17.76 12.53 -17.00
C ASN A 344 -18.07 12.28 -18.48
N LYS A 345 -17.97 13.31 -19.29
CA LYS A 345 -18.24 13.28 -20.75
C LYS A 345 -17.51 12.16 -21.48
N ASP A 346 -16.42 11.63 -20.89
CA ASP A 346 -15.59 10.56 -21.46
C ASP A 346 -16.02 9.14 -21.04
N GLY A 347 -17.05 8.99 -20.19
CA GLY A 347 -17.70 7.72 -19.88
C GLY A 347 -16.90 6.71 -19.04
N GLN A 348 -15.69 7.06 -18.58
CA GLN A 348 -14.88 6.21 -17.71
C GLN A 348 -14.82 6.78 -16.28
N ASP A 349 -15.37 6.03 -15.35
CA ASP A 349 -15.34 6.37 -13.92
C ASP A 349 -14.23 5.56 -13.23
N TRP A 350 -13.09 6.20 -13.03
CA TRP A 350 -11.88 5.60 -12.44
C TRP A 350 -11.84 5.78 -10.92
N ILE A 351 -11.18 4.83 -10.26
CA ILE A 351 -10.97 4.86 -8.82
C ILE A 351 -9.66 5.58 -8.55
N THR A 352 -9.74 6.72 -7.85
CA THR A 352 -8.59 7.57 -7.53
C THR A 352 -8.03 7.31 -6.15
N ALA A 353 -8.89 6.91 -5.21
CA ALA A 353 -8.51 6.68 -3.82
C ALA A 353 -9.23 5.46 -3.23
N LEU A 354 -8.52 4.72 -2.41
CA LEU A 354 -9.03 3.63 -1.58
C LEU A 354 -8.54 3.80 -0.14
N ALA A 355 -9.42 3.48 0.80
CA ALA A 355 -9.11 3.35 2.20
C ALA A 355 -9.90 2.19 2.81
N ALA A 356 -9.32 1.52 3.79
CA ALA A 356 -9.97 0.47 4.55
C ALA A 356 -9.71 0.69 6.04
N ILE A 357 -10.63 0.24 6.89
CA ILE A 357 -10.35 0.12 8.31
C ILE A 357 -9.65 -1.22 8.50
N PRO A 358 -8.41 -1.24 9.03
CA PRO A 358 -7.67 -2.48 9.23
C PRO A 358 -8.45 -3.48 10.08
N TYR A 359 -8.39 -4.75 9.68
CA TYR A 359 -9.07 -5.86 10.37
C TYR A 359 -10.60 -5.71 10.47
N SER A 360 -11.23 -5.09 9.46
CA SER A 360 -12.67 -4.97 9.34
C SER A 360 -13.16 -5.43 7.98
N ASP A 361 -14.47 -5.44 7.79
CA ASP A 361 -15.15 -5.76 6.52
C ASP A 361 -15.51 -4.52 5.70
N LEU A 362 -15.05 -3.31 6.12
CA LEU A 362 -15.39 -2.03 5.50
C LEU A 362 -14.25 -1.49 4.63
N ILE A 363 -14.60 -1.17 3.38
CA ILE A 363 -13.74 -0.47 2.41
C ILE A 363 -14.46 0.78 1.94
N VAL A 364 -13.71 1.82 1.64
CA VAL A 364 -14.22 3.04 1.00
C VAL A 364 -13.43 3.32 -0.26
N SER A 365 -14.13 3.63 -1.33
CA SER A 365 -13.55 4.04 -2.61
C SER A 365 -14.00 5.44 -3.00
N GLY A 366 -13.09 6.21 -3.55
CA GLY A 366 -13.34 7.52 -4.14
C GLY A 366 -13.05 7.52 -5.63
N GLY A 367 -13.91 8.16 -6.40
CA GLY A 367 -13.79 8.23 -7.85
C GLY A 367 -13.56 9.65 -8.37
N ASN A 368 -13.33 9.73 -9.67
CA ASN A 368 -13.26 10.98 -10.41
C ASN A 368 -14.62 11.64 -10.61
N ASN A 369 -15.71 10.90 -10.44
CA ASN A 369 -17.09 11.35 -10.59
C ASN A 369 -17.66 12.05 -9.36
N GLY A 370 -16.85 12.23 -8.31
CA GLY A 370 -17.30 12.89 -7.08
C GLY A 370 -18.21 12.01 -6.21
N VAL A 371 -18.04 10.70 -6.27
CA VAL A 371 -18.77 9.77 -5.39
C VAL A 371 -17.81 9.05 -4.47
N ILE A 372 -18.17 8.96 -3.21
CA ILE A 372 -17.50 8.15 -2.19
C ILE A 372 -18.42 6.98 -1.88
N ASN A 373 -17.99 5.78 -2.21
CA ASN A 373 -18.74 4.56 -2.00
C ASN A 373 -18.19 3.76 -0.83
N PHE A 374 -19.08 3.31 0.04
CA PHE A 374 -18.79 2.45 1.18
C PHE A 374 -19.20 1.03 0.85
N TRP A 375 -18.27 0.10 0.98
CA TRP A 375 -18.43 -1.29 0.57
C TRP A 375 -18.24 -2.23 1.73
N LYS A 376 -19.09 -3.24 1.80
CA LYS A 376 -18.94 -4.40 2.69
C LYS A 376 -18.31 -5.55 1.94
N ILE A 377 -17.37 -6.21 2.60
CA ILE A 377 -16.81 -7.48 2.15
C ILE A 377 -17.58 -8.60 2.83
N ALA A 378 -18.20 -9.46 2.04
CA ALA A 378 -18.99 -10.58 2.51
C ALA A 378 -18.41 -11.92 2.05
N ASN A 379 -18.83 -13.01 2.71
CA ASN A 379 -18.52 -14.38 2.34
C ASN A 379 -17.02 -14.64 2.15
N ASP A 380 -16.22 -14.38 3.18
CA ASP A 380 -14.77 -14.62 3.18
C ASP A 380 -14.06 -14.01 1.97
N SER A 381 -14.33 -12.75 1.70
CA SER A 381 -13.74 -11.96 0.60
C SER A 381 -14.21 -12.35 -0.81
N LYS A 382 -15.28 -13.12 -0.95
CA LYS A 382 -15.80 -13.57 -2.26
C LYS A 382 -16.83 -12.61 -2.87
N LYS A 383 -17.36 -11.66 -2.11
CA LYS A 383 -18.38 -10.72 -2.58
C LYS A 383 -18.17 -9.33 -2.02
N ILE A 384 -18.33 -8.32 -2.88
CA ILE A 384 -18.32 -6.90 -2.51
C ILE A 384 -19.76 -6.40 -2.63
N ILE A 385 -20.27 -5.74 -1.59
CA ILE A 385 -21.64 -5.21 -1.54
C ILE A 385 -21.55 -3.72 -1.24
N LEU A 386 -22.26 -2.89 -2.01
CA LEU A 386 -22.40 -1.47 -1.74
C LEU A 386 -23.34 -1.28 -0.53
N VAL A 387 -22.84 -0.61 0.50
CA VAL A 387 -23.63 -0.28 1.71
C VAL A 387 -24.30 1.06 1.56
N THR A 388 -23.51 2.09 1.27
CA THR A 388 -24.00 3.46 1.11
C THR A 388 -23.05 4.26 0.21
N SER A 389 -23.52 5.38 -0.30
CA SER A 389 -22.74 6.32 -1.10
C SER A 389 -22.93 7.74 -0.63
N TYR A 390 -21.89 8.55 -0.75
CA TYR A 390 -21.91 9.97 -0.43
C TYR A 390 -21.40 10.76 -1.64
N SER A 391 -22.19 11.70 -2.15
CA SER A 391 -21.84 12.52 -3.31
C SER A 391 -21.12 13.79 -2.90
N VAL A 392 -20.05 14.13 -3.61
CA VAL A 392 -19.28 15.35 -3.44
C VAL A 392 -19.01 15.99 -4.81
N ASP A 393 -18.85 17.30 -4.86
CA ASP A 393 -18.50 17.98 -6.11
C ASP A 393 -16.96 18.08 -6.22
N GLY A 394 -16.35 17.19 -7.02
CA GLY A 394 -14.90 17.21 -7.29
C GLY A 394 -14.25 15.83 -7.33
N PHE A 395 -12.96 15.81 -7.66
CA PHE A 395 -12.12 14.60 -7.61
C PHE A 395 -11.82 14.22 -6.17
N VAL A 396 -12.00 12.96 -5.81
CA VAL A 396 -11.57 12.43 -4.52
C VAL A 396 -10.11 11.99 -4.64
N ASN A 397 -9.16 12.85 -4.33
CA ASN A 397 -7.73 12.61 -4.53
C ASN A 397 -7.10 11.66 -3.50
N ASP A 398 -7.57 11.68 -2.26
CA ASP A 398 -7.09 10.78 -1.21
C ASP A 398 -8.18 10.56 -0.15
N LEU A 399 -8.15 9.39 0.47
CA LEU A 399 -9.03 8.97 1.54
C LEU A 399 -8.21 8.37 2.67
N LYS A 400 -8.52 8.74 3.92
CA LYS A 400 -7.91 8.15 5.12
C LYS A 400 -8.91 8.11 6.26
N PHE A 401 -8.93 6.99 6.98
CA PHE A 401 -9.67 6.88 8.24
C PHE A 401 -8.86 7.42 9.41
N SER A 402 -9.55 7.89 10.46
CA SER A 402 -8.93 8.06 11.77
C SER A 402 -8.56 6.69 12.35
N ASN A 403 -7.64 6.67 13.32
CA ASN A 403 -7.25 5.41 13.98
C ASN A 403 -8.44 4.69 14.64
N ASN A 404 -9.42 5.44 15.14
CA ASN A 404 -10.64 4.89 15.74
C ASN A 404 -11.68 4.45 14.71
N GLY A 405 -11.48 4.78 13.43
CA GLY A 405 -12.47 4.52 12.38
C GLY A 405 -13.67 5.47 12.35
N GLU A 406 -13.86 6.33 13.35
CA GLU A 406 -15.04 7.19 13.50
C GLU A 406 -15.09 8.37 12.52
N LEU A 407 -13.96 8.76 11.95
CA LEU A 407 -13.85 9.86 10.99
C LEU A 407 -13.21 9.37 9.69
N LEU A 408 -13.81 9.79 8.58
CA LEU A 408 -13.23 9.63 7.25
C LEU A 408 -12.80 11.01 6.73
N PHE A 409 -11.55 11.13 6.35
CA PHE A 409 -10.94 12.33 5.79
C PHE A 409 -10.81 12.18 4.28
N CYS A 410 -11.30 13.18 3.54
CA CYS A 410 -11.34 13.15 2.08
C CYS A 410 -10.67 14.40 1.51
N ALA A 411 -9.66 14.24 0.66
CA ALA A 411 -9.09 15.34 -0.12
C ALA A 411 -9.87 15.52 -1.41
N ILE A 412 -10.61 16.62 -1.53
CA ILE A 412 -11.47 16.89 -2.69
C ILE A 412 -10.93 18.08 -3.46
N GLY A 413 -10.67 17.86 -4.75
CA GLY A 413 -10.07 18.86 -5.63
C GLY A 413 -10.79 19.06 -6.95
N LYS A 414 -10.54 20.19 -7.60
CA LYS A 414 -10.96 20.44 -8.99
C LYS A 414 -10.26 19.52 -9.97
N ASP A 415 -8.99 19.22 -9.72
CA ASP A 415 -8.11 18.48 -10.60
C ASP A 415 -7.65 17.20 -9.91
N HIS A 416 -7.34 16.19 -10.71
CA HIS A 416 -6.66 14.99 -10.23
C HIS A 416 -5.28 15.30 -9.64
N ARG A 417 -4.85 14.52 -8.63
CA ARG A 417 -3.59 14.76 -7.88
C ARG A 417 -2.34 14.84 -8.76
N PHE A 418 -2.25 14.04 -9.83
CA PHE A 418 -1.07 13.99 -10.71
C PHE A 418 -1.16 14.82 -11.98
N GLY A 419 -2.29 15.47 -12.28
CA GLY A 419 -2.44 16.18 -13.53
C GLY A 419 -3.53 17.25 -13.53
N ARG A 420 -3.65 17.97 -14.66
CA ARG A 420 -4.65 19.01 -14.89
C ARG A 420 -5.44 18.81 -16.20
N TRP A 421 -5.29 17.64 -16.84
CA TRP A 421 -5.99 17.34 -18.10
C TRP A 421 -7.49 17.12 -17.94
N HIS A 422 -7.92 16.73 -16.73
CA HIS A 422 -9.32 16.71 -16.36
C HIS A 422 -9.54 17.67 -15.20
N SER A 423 -10.45 18.62 -15.36
CA SER A 423 -10.80 19.59 -14.34
C SER A 423 -12.30 19.77 -14.28
N ILE A 424 -12.86 19.76 -13.08
CA ILE A 424 -14.29 19.99 -12.82
C ILE A 424 -14.41 21.46 -12.40
N SER A 425 -14.91 22.33 -13.31
CA SER A 425 -14.98 23.78 -13.10
C SER A 425 -15.84 24.17 -11.88
N GLU A 426 -16.90 23.43 -11.62
CA GLU A 426 -17.87 23.68 -10.54
C GLU A 426 -17.34 23.25 -9.17
N ALA A 427 -16.36 22.33 -9.12
CA ALA A 427 -15.81 21.81 -7.88
C ALA A 427 -15.05 22.87 -7.10
N LYS A 428 -15.02 22.71 -5.78
CA LYS A 428 -14.25 23.57 -4.86
C LYS A 428 -13.20 22.74 -4.15
N ASN A 429 -11.97 23.26 -4.09
CA ASN A 429 -10.88 22.63 -3.37
C ASN A 429 -11.12 22.69 -1.87
N HIS A 430 -11.28 21.55 -1.23
CA HIS A 430 -11.52 21.45 0.21
C HIS A 430 -11.11 20.09 0.76
N VAL A 431 -10.98 20.01 2.05
CA VAL A 431 -10.89 18.73 2.77
C VAL A 431 -12.22 18.52 3.48
N LEU A 432 -12.84 17.37 3.20
CA LEU A 432 -14.12 16.96 3.79
C LEU A 432 -13.85 15.97 4.92
N ILE A 433 -14.56 16.14 6.03
CA ILE A 433 -14.51 15.26 7.18
C ILE A 433 -15.91 14.69 7.39
N ILE A 434 -16.02 13.37 7.27
CA ILE A 434 -17.28 12.64 7.39
C ILE A 434 -17.25 11.85 8.69
N PRO A 435 -18.05 12.22 9.69
CA PRO A 435 -18.23 11.42 10.89
C PRO A 435 -19.05 10.16 10.60
N LEU A 436 -18.56 9.05 11.09
CA LEU A 436 -19.18 7.75 10.98
C LEU A 436 -19.61 7.27 12.37
N SER A 437 -20.72 6.59 12.46
CA SER A 437 -21.15 5.87 13.66
C SER A 437 -21.35 4.41 13.30
N PHE A 438 -20.88 3.57 14.18
CA PHE A 438 -21.13 2.13 14.14
C PHE A 438 -22.11 1.84 15.28
N GLY A 439 -23.30 1.29 14.97
CA GLY A 439 -24.24 0.84 16.00
C GLY A 439 -23.57 -0.27 16.80
N ASP A 440 -23.89 -0.36 18.09
CA ASP A 440 -23.49 -1.51 18.88
C ASP A 440 -24.02 -2.76 18.18
N THR A 441 -23.13 -3.60 17.69
CA THR A 441 -23.49 -4.96 17.35
C THR A 441 -23.88 -5.58 18.66
N LYS A 442 -25.20 -5.77 18.88
CA LYS A 442 -25.65 -6.71 19.91
C LYS A 442 -24.95 -8.02 19.54
N ASP A 443 -23.98 -8.38 20.34
CA ASP A 443 -23.40 -9.69 20.29
C ASP A 443 -24.58 -10.67 20.42
N ASP A 444 -24.73 -11.57 19.44
CA ASP A 444 -25.68 -12.67 19.48
C ASP A 444 -25.26 -13.58 20.66
N GLU A 445 -25.66 -13.20 21.87
CA GLU A 445 -25.62 -14.04 23.09
C GLU A 445 -26.86 -14.92 23.22
N ASP A 446 -27.61 -15.14 22.16
CA ASP A 446 -28.76 -16.04 22.18
C ASP A 446 -28.56 -17.20 21.19
N ASP A 447 -27.63 -18.11 21.49
CA ASP A 447 -27.64 -19.49 20.96
C ASP A 447 -26.87 -20.42 21.89
N ILE A 448 -27.28 -20.48 23.18
CA ILE A 448 -27.05 -21.62 24.06
C ILE A 448 -28.32 -21.81 24.91
N GLU A 449 -29.30 -22.49 24.36
CA GLU A 449 -30.23 -23.34 25.10
C GLU A 449 -30.25 -24.75 24.49
#